data_8274258d9eb008d0d303ee6eb582f874
#
_entry.id   8274258d9eb008d0d303ee6eb582f874
#
_cell.length_a   1.000
_cell.length_b   1.000
_cell.length_c   1.000
_cell.angle_alpha   90.00
_cell.angle_beta   90.00
_cell.angle_gamma   90.00
#
_symmetry.space_group_name_H-M   'P 1'
#
loop_
_entity.id
_entity.type
_entity.pdbx_description
1 polymer ?
#
loop_
_entity_poly.entity_id
_entity_poly.type
_entity_poly.pdbx_seq_one_letter_code
_entity_poly.pdbx_strand_id
1 'polypeptide(L)'
;GHVASLLYNIPHVMTAHSLEPLRPWKAEQLGGGYRVSSWVEATAYDSADAIIAVSEGMRADVLTHYNRVDPDRVHVVYNGINTDEYRPDTNTDLIEPLGVPTNRPYVAFLGRITRQKGIQHLLAATEFFNVDVVLVLCASSPDTPEMGVEVAAAVAELRAQRGTESVVWIEQQLSRPAVRQLLTNAVTFICPSIYEPQGIVNLEAMACETAVVASAVGGIPEVVVDGETGILVEYQVENEQQFQRSLAEAVNSLVADPTRATGMGIAGRARAEADFSWSAIAEQTLKVYQGVLQS
;
A
#
# COMPACT_ATOMS: atom_id res chain seq x y z
N GLY A 1 8.69 -12.94 21.03
CA GLY A 1 8.21 -14.31 20.67
C GLY A 1 9.25 -15.36 21.00
N HIS A 2 10.41 -15.30 20.35
CA HIS A 2 11.48 -16.31 20.52
C HIS A 2 11.90 -16.53 21.99
N VAL A 3 12.13 -15.45 22.76
CA VAL A 3 12.49 -15.56 24.20
C VAL A 3 11.38 -16.26 25.00
N ALA A 4 10.11 -15.95 24.73
CA ALA A 4 8.97 -16.60 25.39
C ALA A 4 8.88 -18.08 25.00
N SER A 5 9.12 -18.41 23.74
CA SER A 5 9.20 -19.81 23.27
C SER A 5 10.23 -20.60 24.07
N LEU A 6 11.45 -20.08 24.19
CA LEU A 6 12.53 -20.73 24.95
C LEU A 6 12.22 -20.89 26.43
N LEU A 7 11.61 -19.88 27.07
CA LEU A 7 11.34 -19.90 28.51
C LEU A 7 10.19 -20.85 28.88
N TYR A 8 9.19 -20.93 28.05
CA TYR A 8 7.93 -21.62 28.35
C TYR A 8 7.71 -22.88 27.50
N ASN A 9 8.64 -23.20 26.63
CA ASN A 9 8.54 -24.34 25.68
C ASN A 9 7.21 -24.33 24.92
N ILE A 10 6.86 -23.16 24.36
CA ILE A 10 5.68 -22.96 23.53
C ILE A 10 6.09 -22.64 22.10
N PRO A 11 5.35 -23.09 21.08
CA PRO A 11 5.64 -22.77 19.70
C PRO A 11 5.61 -21.27 19.41
N HIS A 12 6.49 -20.82 18.50
CA HIS A 12 6.60 -19.46 18.07
C HIS A 12 6.20 -19.31 16.59
N VAL A 13 5.12 -18.62 16.33
CA VAL A 13 4.71 -18.21 14.98
C VAL A 13 4.96 -16.73 14.82
N MET A 14 5.62 -16.34 13.72
CA MET A 14 5.83 -14.94 13.38
C MET A 14 5.14 -14.58 12.07
N THR A 15 4.79 -13.30 11.91
CA THR A 15 4.24 -12.78 10.65
C THR A 15 5.21 -11.78 10.03
N ALA A 16 5.55 -12.03 8.76
CA ALA A 16 6.42 -11.19 7.95
C ALA A 16 5.62 -10.08 7.26
N HIS A 17 5.60 -8.88 7.84
CA HIS A 17 4.97 -7.69 7.24
C HIS A 17 5.94 -6.85 6.42
N SER A 18 7.23 -7.06 6.54
CA SER A 18 8.30 -6.41 5.78
C SER A 18 9.65 -7.03 6.15
N LEU A 19 10.66 -6.87 5.31
CA LEU A 19 12.02 -7.37 5.55
C LEU A 19 13.04 -6.24 5.61
N GLU A 20 13.95 -6.29 6.58
CA GLU A 20 15.04 -5.31 6.69
C GLU A 20 15.95 -5.29 5.44
N PRO A 21 16.35 -6.42 4.82
CA PRO A 21 17.16 -6.40 3.60
C PRO A 21 16.55 -5.63 2.42
N LEU A 22 15.21 -5.57 2.36
CA LEU A 22 14.49 -4.88 1.30
C LEU A 22 14.19 -3.40 1.61
N ARG A 23 14.70 -2.90 2.73
CA ARG A 23 14.54 -1.51 3.17
C ARG A 23 15.89 -0.88 3.51
N PRO A 24 16.86 -0.86 2.56
CA PRO A 24 18.22 -0.38 2.83
C PRO A 24 18.28 1.08 3.31
N TRP A 25 17.31 1.92 2.93
CA TRP A 25 17.17 3.30 3.43
C TRP A 25 16.98 3.40 4.94
N LYS A 26 16.54 2.33 5.62
CA LYS A 26 16.48 2.32 7.10
C LYS A 26 17.85 2.41 7.76
N ALA A 27 18.91 2.01 7.09
CA ALA A 27 20.26 2.18 7.60
C ALA A 27 20.61 3.67 7.81
N GLU A 28 20.10 4.56 6.96
CA GLU A 28 20.28 6.01 7.08
C GLU A 28 19.52 6.54 8.33
N GLN A 29 18.33 5.99 8.62
CA GLN A 29 17.50 6.40 9.74
C GLN A 29 17.99 5.87 11.09
N LEU A 30 18.41 4.61 11.13
CA LEU A 30 18.74 3.89 12.36
C LEU A 30 20.25 3.88 12.68
N GLY A 31 21.10 4.22 11.72
CA GLY A 31 22.55 4.16 11.88
C GLY A 31 23.02 2.79 12.38
N GLY A 32 23.79 2.79 13.50
CA GLY A 32 24.24 1.53 14.12
C GLY A 32 23.12 0.62 14.61
N GLY A 33 21.94 1.15 14.88
CA GLY A 33 20.76 0.39 15.30
C GLY A 33 20.23 -0.54 14.20
N TYR A 34 20.48 -0.23 12.92
CA TYR A 34 20.07 -1.08 11.80
C TYR A 34 20.67 -2.49 11.87
N ARG A 35 21.93 -2.61 12.29
CA ARG A 35 22.57 -3.93 12.47
C ARG A 35 21.90 -4.75 13.57
N VAL A 36 21.44 -4.10 14.63
CA VAL A 36 20.70 -4.77 15.72
C VAL A 36 19.33 -5.22 15.22
N SER A 37 18.60 -4.35 14.50
CA SER A 37 17.31 -4.66 13.90
C SER A 37 17.40 -5.86 12.95
N SER A 38 18.39 -5.85 12.05
CA SER A 38 18.63 -6.94 11.09
C SER A 38 18.98 -8.26 11.79
N TRP A 39 19.80 -8.20 12.86
CA TRP A 39 20.14 -9.39 13.64
C TRP A 39 18.92 -9.96 14.39
N VAL A 40 18.10 -9.10 15.00
CA VAL A 40 16.86 -9.52 15.69
C VAL A 40 15.90 -10.17 14.70
N GLU A 41 15.72 -9.55 13.54
CA GLU A 41 14.85 -10.09 12.49
C GLU A 41 15.35 -11.45 12.00
N ALA A 42 16.63 -11.59 11.63
CA ALA A 42 17.21 -12.85 11.20
C ALA A 42 17.07 -13.96 12.27
N THR A 43 17.31 -13.61 13.54
CA THR A 43 17.14 -14.56 14.65
C THR A 43 15.69 -15.03 14.79
N ALA A 44 14.72 -14.13 14.59
CA ALA A 44 13.31 -14.48 14.65
C ALA A 44 12.91 -15.43 13.52
N TYR A 45 13.38 -15.20 12.30
CA TYR A 45 13.13 -16.09 11.14
C TYR A 45 13.78 -17.46 11.33
N ASP A 46 15.03 -17.53 11.80
CA ASP A 46 15.73 -18.78 12.03
C ASP A 46 15.04 -19.65 13.12
N SER A 47 14.44 -19.01 14.12
CA SER A 47 13.92 -19.67 15.32
C SER A 47 12.40 -19.90 15.35
N ALA A 48 11.63 -19.31 14.42
CA ALA A 48 10.19 -19.50 14.40
C ALA A 48 9.81 -20.93 13.97
N ASP A 49 8.82 -21.53 14.63
CA ASP A 49 8.28 -22.85 14.25
C ASP A 49 7.45 -22.74 12.97
N ALA A 50 6.77 -21.61 12.76
CA ALA A 50 6.14 -21.26 11.48
C ALA A 50 6.25 -19.76 11.21
N ILE A 51 6.26 -19.42 9.94
CA ILE A 51 6.33 -18.04 9.42
C ILE A 51 5.10 -17.80 8.54
N ILE A 52 4.34 -16.77 8.85
CA ILE A 52 3.27 -16.29 8.00
C ILE A 52 3.84 -15.17 7.12
N ALA A 53 3.87 -15.38 5.82
CA ALA A 53 4.16 -14.36 4.82
C ALA A 53 2.85 -13.74 4.34
N VAL A 54 2.77 -12.41 4.25
CA VAL A 54 1.53 -11.69 3.89
C VAL A 54 1.23 -11.69 2.39
N SER A 55 2.07 -12.34 1.58
CA SER A 55 1.90 -12.53 0.13
C SER A 55 2.85 -13.63 -0.36
N GLU A 56 2.62 -14.17 -1.55
CA GLU A 56 3.59 -15.06 -2.23
C GLU A 56 4.89 -14.31 -2.54
N GLY A 57 4.80 -13.03 -2.93
CA GLY A 57 5.97 -12.16 -3.07
C GLY A 57 6.77 -12.08 -1.77
N MET A 58 6.14 -11.87 -0.63
CA MET A 58 6.80 -11.85 0.67
C MET A 58 7.40 -13.23 1.03
N ARG A 59 6.72 -14.33 0.69
CA ARG A 59 7.28 -15.68 0.86
C ARG A 59 8.56 -15.87 0.07
N ALA A 60 8.57 -15.44 -1.20
CA ALA A 60 9.77 -15.50 -2.04
C ALA A 60 10.91 -14.63 -1.46
N ASP A 61 10.59 -13.44 -0.99
CA ASP A 61 11.54 -12.53 -0.35
C ASP A 61 12.15 -13.14 0.92
N VAL A 62 11.34 -13.76 1.80
CA VAL A 62 11.83 -14.46 3.00
C VAL A 62 12.81 -15.56 2.61
N LEU A 63 12.45 -16.42 1.69
CA LEU A 63 13.29 -17.55 1.27
C LEU A 63 14.57 -17.10 0.56
N THR A 64 14.54 -15.96 -0.11
CA THR A 64 15.71 -15.40 -0.78
C THR A 64 16.72 -14.80 0.21
N HIS A 65 16.24 -14.08 1.22
CA HIS A 65 17.09 -13.32 2.13
C HIS A 65 17.46 -14.09 3.40
N TYR A 66 16.66 -15.06 3.80
CA TYR A 66 16.86 -15.92 4.96
C TYR A 66 17.00 -17.38 4.55
N ASN A 67 18.12 -17.72 3.91
CA ASN A 67 18.41 -19.01 3.28
C ASN A 67 18.48 -20.21 4.24
N ARG A 68 18.42 -19.99 5.56
CA ARG A 68 18.31 -21.05 6.58
C ARG A 68 16.87 -21.43 6.90
N VAL A 69 15.91 -20.62 6.44
CA VAL A 69 14.49 -20.89 6.66
C VAL A 69 14.06 -22.04 5.78
N ASP A 70 13.48 -23.07 6.41
CA ASP A 70 12.87 -24.17 5.70
C ASP A 70 11.60 -23.68 4.97
N PRO A 71 11.49 -23.86 3.65
CA PRO A 71 10.33 -23.45 2.86
C PRO A 71 8.99 -24.01 3.39
N ASP A 72 9.00 -25.19 4.01
CA ASP A 72 7.80 -25.85 4.54
C ASP A 72 7.27 -25.14 5.81
N ARG A 73 8.08 -24.29 6.45
CA ARG A 73 7.67 -23.47 7.59
C ARG A 73 7.07 -22.12 7.17
N VAL A 74 7.12 -21.74 5.87
CA VAL A 74 6.62 -20.46 5.38
C VAL A 74 5.26 -20.63 4.73
N HIS A 75 4.24 -20.13 5.39
CA HIS A 75 2.84 -20.19 4.97
C HIS A 75 2.39 -18.82 4.47
N VAL A 76 1.67 -18.76 3.35
CA VAL A 76 1.07 -17.50 2.88
C VAL A 76 -0.30 -17.35 3.50
N VAL A 77 -0.47 -16.26 4.24
CA VAL A 77 -1.76 -15.81 4.78
C VAL A 77 -1.81 -14.29 4.65
N TYR A 78 -2.68 -13.80 3.79
CA TYR A 78 -2.85 -12.38 3.52
C TYR A 78 -3.34 -11.62 4.75
N ASN A 79 -3.10 -10.29 4.79
CA ASN A 79 -3.83 -9.43 5.71
C ASN A 79 -5.26 -9.25 5.19
N GLY A 80 -6.21 -9.20 6.11
CA GLY A 80 -7.60 -8.96 5.80
C GLY A 80 -7.97 -7.47 5.81
N ILE A 81 -9.19 -7.20 5.35
CA ILE A 81 -9.85 -5.91 5.42
C ILE A 81 -11.20 -6.05 6.12
N ASN A 82 -11.60 -5.04 6.88
CA ASN A 82 -12.94 -4.95 7.44
C ASN A 82 -13.86 -4.22 6.44
N THR A 83 -14.61 -4.97 5.67
CA THR A 83 -15.51 -4.46 4.63
C THR A 83 -16.79 -3.82 5.17
N ASP A 84 -17.10 -3.99 6.45
CA ASP A 84 -18.14 -3.23 7.13
C ASP A 84 -17.65 -1.83 7.51
N GLU A 85 -16.40 -1.71 7.86
CA GLU A 85 -15.76 -0.45 8.19
C GLU A 85 -15.36 0.32 6.94
N TYR A 86 -14.71 -0.33 5.97
CA TYR A 86 -14.38 0.22 4.65
C TYR A 86 -15.47 -0.21 3.66
N ARG A 87 -16.33 0.74 3.33
CA ARG A 87 -17.47 0.57 2.42
C ARG A 87 -17.75 1.87 1.70
N PRO A 88 -18.48 1.85 0.59
CA PRO A 88 -18.88 3.07 -0.11
C PRO A 88 -19.59 4.07 0.81
N ASP A 89 -19.17 5.34 0.73
CA ASP A 89 -19.78 6.48 1.42
C ASP A 89 -19.71 7.70 0.49
N THR A 90 -20.79 7.96 -0.22
CA THR A 90 -20.88 9.03 -1.22
C THR A 90 -21.06 10.43 -0.62
N ASN A 91 -21.19 10.55 0.71
CA ASN A 91 -21.17 11.86 1.36
C ASN A 91 -19.83 12.55 1.18
N THR A 92 -19.81 13.88 1.31
CA THR A 92 -18.62 14.71 1.14
C THR A 92 -18.37 15.68 2.30
N ASP A 93 -19.25 15.66 3.30
CA ASP A 93 -19.28 16.59 4.43
C ASP A 93 -18.00 16.58 5.28
N LEU A 94 -17.25 15.47 5.26
CA LEU A 94 -15.97 15.35 5.97
C LEU A 94 -14.76 15.72 5.11
N ILE A 95 -14.88 15.74 3.79
CA ILE A 95 -13.77 16.00 2.87
C ILE A 95 -13.81 17.38 2.22
N GLU A 96 -15.00 17.96 2.00
CA GLU A 96 -15.13 19.34 1.49
C GLU A 96 -14.44 20.37 2.36
N PRO A 97 -14.54 20.34 3.71
CA PRO A 97 -13.82 21.30 4.56
C PRO A 97 -12.30 21.20 4.48
N LEU A 98 -11.79 20.09 3.93
CA LEU A 98 -10.36 19.86 3.70
C LEU A 98 -9.89 20.38 2.33
N GLY A 99 -10.81 20.95 1.54
CA GLY A 99 -10.52 21.46 0.19
C GLY A 99 -10.59 20.41 -0.91
N VAL A 100 -11.08 19.20 -0.63
CA VAL A 100 -11.26 18.15 -1.66
C VAL A 100 -12.38 18.60 -2.62
N PRO A 101 -12.13 18.59 -3.94
CA PRO A 101 -13.15 19.04 -4.90
C PRO A 101 -14.27 18.02 -5.04
N THR A 102 -15.51 18.52 -5.12
CA THR A 102 -16.70 17.70 -5.36
C THR A 102 -17.29 17.89 -6.76
N ASN A 103 -16.78 18.88 -7.49
CA ASN A 103 -17.23 19.25 -8.85
C ASN A 103 -16.21 18.97 -9.95
N ARG A 104 -15.08 18.36 -9.60
CA ARG A 104 -13.99 18.01 -10.52
C ARG A 104 -13.47 16.61 -10.20
N PRO A 105 -12.99 15.85 -11.20
CA PRO A 105 -12.37 14.56 -10.94
C PRO A 105 -11.09 14.72 -10.12
N TYR A 106 -10.91 13.84 -9.15
CA TYR A 106 -9.66 13.77 -8.40
C TYR A 106 -9.18 12.32 -8.27
N VAL A 107 -7.87 12.19 -8.07
CA VAL A 107 -7.21 10.95 -7.70
C VAL A 107 -6.70 11.05 -6.28
N ALA A 108 -6.84 9.99 -5.50
CA ALA A 108 -6.47 9.97 -4.10
C ALA A 108 -5.18 9.19 -3.87
N PHE A 109 -4.31 9.73 -3.02
CA PHE A 109 -3.17 9.04 -2.44
C PHE A 109 -3.28 9.11 -0.91
N LEU A 110 -3.08 7.98 -0.24
CA LEU A 110 -3.02 7.89 1.23
C LEU A 110 -1.74 7.17 1.65
N GLY A 111 -0.95 7.81 2.50
CA GLY A 111 0.25 7.16 3.00
C GLY A 111 1.17 8.09 3.76
N ARG A 112 2.23 7.52 4.32
CA ARG A 112 3.35 8.28 4.87
C ARG A 112 4.22 8.82 3.75
N ILE A 113 4.90 9.91 4.00
CA ILE A 113 5.92 10.45 3.10
C ILE A 113 7.20 9.62 3.27
N THR A 114 7.31 8.55 2.48
CA THR A 114 8.45 7.62 2.51
C THR A 114 8.92 7.29 1.11
N ARG A 115 10.20 6.93 0.95
CA ARG A 115 10.72 6.44 -0.36
C ARG A 115 9.94 5.22 -0.82
N GLN A 116 9.62 4.31 0.11
CA GLN A 116 8.87 3.09 -0.15
C GLN A 116 7.53 3.35 -0.86
N LYS A 117 6.82 4.42 -0.48
CA LYS A 117 5.51 4.76 -1.02
C LYS A 117 5.55 5.46 -2.39
N GLY A 118 6.74 5.74 -2.90
CA GLY A 118 6.91 6.28 -4.25
C GLY A 118 6.30 7.66 -4.48
N ILE A 119 6.18 8.48 -3.43
CA ILE A 119 5.54 9.81 -3.50
C ILE A 119 6.21 10.71 -4.53
N GLN A 120 7.51 10.59 -4.71
CA GLN A 120 8.27 11.36 -5.72
C GLN A 120 7.83 10.99 -7.14
N HIS A 121 7.61 9.69 -7.41
CA HIS A 121 7.08 9.23 -8.70
C HIS A 121 5.65 9.72 -8.94
N LEU A 122 4.82 9.77 -7.88
CA LEU A 122 3.46 10.31 -7.98
C LEU A 122 3.49 11.78 -8.36
N LEU A 123 4.28 12.60 -7.66
CA LEU A 123 4.36 14.04 -7.93
C LEU A 123 4.87 14.29 -9.35
N ALA A 124 5.91 13.56 -9.79
CA ALA A 124 6.39 13.66 -11.18
C ALA A 124 5.33 13.16 -12.20
N ALA A 125 4.57 12.11 -11.91
CA ALA A 125 3.49 11.65 -12.78
C ALA A 125 2.36 12.69 -12.89
N THR A 126 2.12 13.47 -11.82
CA THR A 126 1.05 14.49 -11.80
C THR A 126 1.26 15.57 -12.85
N GLU A 127 2.49 15.84 -13.28
CA GLU A 127 2.77 16.77 -14.39
C GLU A 127 2.07 16.36 -15.70
N PHE A 128 1.84 15.05 -15.88
CA PHE A 128 1.24 14.48 -17.09
C PHE A 128 -0.26 14.17 -16.92
N PHE A 129 -0.87 14.48 -15.79
CA PHE A 129 -2.32 14.32 -15.61
C PHE A 129 -3.08 15.31 -16.51
N ASN A 130 -4.26 14.92 -16.96
CA ASN A 130 -5.18 15.83 -17.64
C ASN A 130 -5.41 17.08 -16.77
N VAL A 131 -5.61 18.22 -17.42
CA VAL A 131 -5.61 19.54 -16.76
C VAL A 131 -6.67 19.68 -15.66
N ASP A 132 -7.80 18.99 -15.83
CA ASP A 132 -8.92 19.05 -14.89
C ASP A 132 -8.78 18.10 -13.69
N VAL A 133 -7.80 17.20 -13.71
CA VAL A 133 -7.59 16.22 -12.64
C VAL A 133 -6.85 16.86 -11.47
N VAL A 134 -7.40 16.68 -10.27
CA VAL A 134 -6.79 17.14 -9.03
C VAL A 134 -6.11 15.94 -8.34
N LEU A 135 -4.89 16.13 -7.85
CA LEU A 135 -4.26 15.21 -6.92
C LEU A 135 -4.68 15.55 -5.49
N VAL A 136 -5.36 14.64 -4.80
CA VAL A 136 -5.59 14.74 -3.36
C VAL A 136 -4.57 13.88 -2.64
N LEU A 137 -3.58 14.56 -2.05
CA LEU A 137 -2.43 13.97 -1.39
C LEU A 137 -2.67 13.93 0.13
N CYS A 138 -3.15 12.82 0.67
CA CYS A 138 -3.21 12.60 2.11
C CYS A 138 -1.90 11.97 2.58
N ALA A 139 -0.93 12.82 2.86
CA ALA A 139 0.43 12.40 3.18
C ALA A 139 1.02 13.20 4.33
N SER A 140 1.51 12.49 5.32
CA SER A 140 2.11 13.04 6.53
C SER A 140 3.31 12.22 6.98
N SER A 141 3.94 12.64 8.08
CA SER A 141 4.98 11.88 8.76
C SER A 141 6.13 11.46 7.82
N PRO A 142 6.89 12.44 7.29
CA PRO A 142 8.04 12.13 6.44
C PRO A 142 9.08 11.32 7.23
N ASP A 143 9.73 10.38 6.56
CA ASP A 143 10.80 9.55 7.16
C ASP A 143 11.99 10.39 7.61
N THR A 144 12.28 11.49 6.88
CA THR A 144 13.28 12.49 7.27
C THR A 144 12.75 13.91 7.03
N PRO A 145 13.24 14.93 7.77
CA PRO A 145 12.86 16.33 7.53
C PRO A 145 13.13 16.79 6.09
N GLU A 146 14.25 16.34 5.50
CA GLU A 146 14.66 16.68 4.14
C GLU A 146 13.62 16.23 3.11
N MET A 147 13.12 14.99 3.27
CA MET A 147 12.06 14.44 2.41
C MET A 147 10.77 15.25 2.51
N GLY A 148 10.43 15.74 3.70
CA GLY A 148 9.29 16.65 3.88
C GLY A 148 9.46 17.95 3.09
N VAL A 149 10.66 18.53 3.12
CA VAL A 149 11.00 19.75 2.35
C VAL A 149 10.95 19.50 0.84
N GLU A 150 11.48 18.36 0.37
CA GLU A 150 11.44 17.98 -1.05
C GLU A 150 10.00 17.85 -1.56
N VAL A 151 9.14 17.16 -0.80
CA VAL A 151 7.72 17.00 -1.17
C VAL A 151 7.00 18.35 -1.18
N ALA A 152 7.25 19.22 -0.19
CA ALA A 152 6.65 20.56 -0.16
C ALA A 152 7.08 21.41 -1.36
N ALA A 153 8.35 21.34 -1.74
CA ALA A 153 8.87 22.04 -2.91
C ALA A 153 8.21 21.54 -4.21
N ALA A 154 8.12 20.20 -4.38
CA ALA A 154 7.49 19.60 -5.56
C ALA A 154 5.99 19.94 -5.66
N VAL A 155 5.26 19.93 -4.54
CA VAL A 155 3.85 20.37 -4.51
C VAL A 155 3.72 21.85 -4.88
N ALA A 156 4.61 22.71 -4.38
CA ALA A 156 4.61 24.15 -4.72
C ALA A 156 4.88 24.36 -6.21
N GLU A 157 5.79 23.61 -6.80
CA GLU A 157 6.10 23.64 -8.23
C GLU A 157 4.92 23.19 -9.09
N LEU A 158 4.29 22.07 -8.76
CA LEU A 158 3.08 21.58 -9.43
C LEU A 158 1.95 22.61 -9.39
N ARG A 159 1.73 23.25 -8.24
CA ARG A 159 0.73 24.32 -8.10
C ARG A 159 1.08 25.55 -8.95
N ALA A 160 2.35 25.90 -9.08
CA ALA A 160 2.79 26.99 -9.96
C ALA A 160 2.57 26.68 -11.44
N GLN A 161 2.80 25.44 -11.86
CA GLN A 161 2.68 25.01 -13.26
C GLN A 161 1.23 24.74 -13.67
N ARG A 162 0.43 24.10 -12.80
CA ARG A 162 -0.90 23.57 -13.13
C ARG A 162 -2.07 24.34 -12.47
N GLY A 163 -1.75 25.35 -11.65
CA GLY A 163 -2.72 26.10 -10.84
C GLY A 163 -2.78 25.62 -9.38
N THR A 164 -3.10 26.54 -8.48
CA THR A 164 -3.09 26.30 -7.02
C THR A 164 -4.01 25.17 -6.58
N GLU A 165 -5.08 24.92 -7.33
CA GLU A 165 -6.08 23.86 -7.03
C GLU A 165 -5.73 22.51 -7.63
N SER A 166 -4.60 22.35 -8.32
CA SER A 166 -4.20 21.10 -8.96
C SER A 166 -3.79 20.03 -7.95
N VAL A 167 -3.35 20.46 -6.76
CA VAL A 167 -2.95 19.56 -5.67
C VAL A 167 -3.58 20.03 -4.37
N VAL A 168 -4.41 19.20 -3.76
CA VAL A 168 -4.89 19.35 -2.39
C VAL A 168 -4.01 18.48 -1.49
N TRP A 169 -3.23 19.10 -0.62
CA TRP A 169 -2.37 18.36 0.30
C TRP A 169 -2.94 18.43 1.71
N ILE A 170 -3.27 17.25 2.26
CA ILE A 170 -3.82 17.06 3.60
C ILE A 170 -2.72 16.40 4.45
N GLU A 171 -2.15 17.17 5.36
CA GLU A 171 -1.03 16.73 6.21
C GLU A 171 -1.51 16.06 7.51
N GLN A 172 -2.75 16.27 7.88
CA GLN A 172 -3.33 15.66 9.08
C GLN A 172 -3.78 14.22 8.83
N GLN A 173 -3.75 13.40 9.87
CA GLN A 173 -4.33 12.07 9.83
C GLN A 173 -5.86 12.18 9.74
N LEU A 174 -6.44 11.55 8.73
CA LEU A 174 -7.88 11.51 8.56
C LEU A 174 -8.54 10.47 9.47
N SER A 175 -9.77 10.76 9.90
CA SER A 175 -10.63 9.75 10.51
C SER A 175 -11.05 8.69 9.46
N ARG A 176 -11.34 7.47 9.90
CA ARG A 176 -11.79 6.41 9.00
C ARG A 176 -13.03 6.78 8.17
N PRO A 177 -14.07 7.46 8.72
CA PRO A 177 -15.15 7.96 7.90
C PRO A 177 -14.70 8.95 6.81
N ALA A 178 -13.79 9.87 7.10
CA ALA A 178 -13.25 10.77 6.09
C ALA A 178 -12.44 10.05 5.01
N VAL A 179 -11.68 9.01 5.39
CA VAL A 179 -10.97 8.15 4.42
C VAL A 179 -11.96 7.44 3.49
N ARG A 180 -13.08 6.91 4.01
CA ARG A 180 -14.12 6.29 3.17
C ARG A 180 -14.70 7.28 2.16
N GLN A 181 -15.10 8.48 2.62
CA GLN A 181 -15.61 9.51 1.71
C GLN A 181 -14.58 9.88 0.66
N LEU A 182 -13.31 10.05 1.06
CA LEU A 182 -12.24 10.38 0.16
C LEU A 182 -12.03 9.30 -0.91
N LEU A 183 -11.97 8.05 -0.52
CA LEU A 183 -11.78 6.93 -1.45
C LEU A 183 -13.00 6.78 -2.35
N THR A 184 -14.21 6.70 -1.80
CA THR A 184 -15.44 6.46 -2.56
C THR A 184 -15.68 7.51 -3.66
N ASN A 185 -15.35 8.77 -3.41
CA ASN A 185 -15.58 9.86 -4.36
C ASN A 185 -14.39 10.11 -5.30
N ALA A 186 -13.27 9.39 -5.14
CA ALA A 186 -12.12 9.47 -6.04
C ALA A 186 -12.40 8.69 -7.34
N VAL A 187 -11.89 9.19 -8.48
CA VAL A 187 -11.91 8.42 -9.73
C VAL A 187 -11.06 7.17 -9.61
N THR A 188 -9.91 7.30 -8.94
CA THR A 188 -9.01 6.17 -8.66
C THR A 188 -8.15 6.49 -7.43
N PHE A 189 -7.80 5.44 -6.70
CA PHE A 189 -6.72 5.47 -5.72
C PHE A 189 -5.41 5.13 -6.41
N ILE A 190 -4.34 5.88 -6.14
CA ILE A 190 -3.03 5.65 -6.73
C ILE A 190 -2.02 5.14 -5.69
N CYS A 191 -1.38 4.02 -5.97
CA CYS A 191 -0.38 3.37 -5.13
C CYS A 191 0.94 3.16 -5.88
N PRO A 192 1.81 4.17 -5.99
CA PRO A 192 3.03 4.12 -6.76
C PRO A 192 4.21 3.55 -5.95
N SER A 193 3.94 2.65 -5.02
CA SER A 193 4.95 2.07 -4.13
C SER A 193 6.06 1.37 -4.92
N ILE A 194 7.32 1.54 -4.49
CA ILE A 194 8.48 0.84 -5.07
C ILE A 194 8.79 -0.47 -4.33
N TYR A 195 8.22 -0.64 -3.15
CA TYR A 195 8.23 -1.86 -2.36
C TYR A 195 6.94 -1.93 -1.55
N GLU A 196 6.18 -3.00 -1.70
CA GLU A 196 4.92 -3.19 -0.99
C GLU A 196 4.70 -4.67 -0.68
N PRO A 197 4.79 -5.09 0.58
CA PRO A 197 4.61 -6.48 0.99
C PRO A 197 3.27 -7.09 0.58
N GLN A 198 2.18 -6.32 0.67
CA GLN A 198 0.85 -6.73 0.22
C GLN A 198 0.05 -5.57 -0.36
N GLY A 199 0.02 -4.41 0.31
CA GLY A 199 -0.74 -3.24 -0.13
C GLY A 199 -2.15 -3.16 0.49
N ILE A 200 -2.24 -3.17 1.81
CA ILE A 200 -3.52 -3.07 2.55
C ILE A 200 -4.33 -1.83 2.13
N VAL A 201 -3.66 -0.72 1.82
CA VAL A 201 -4.35 0.51 1.37
C VAL A 201 -5.08 0.29 0.03
N ASN A 202 -4.58 -0.60 -0.83
CA ASN A 202 -5.31 -0.99 -2.05
C ASN A 202 -6.61 -1.72 -1.68
N LEU A 203 -6.59 -2.60 -0.66
CA LEU A 203 -7.80 -3.25 -0.16
C LEU A 203 -8.80 -2.25 0.44
N GLU A 204 -8.31 -1.21 1.13
CA GLU A 204 -9.15 -0.13 1.66
C GLU A 204 -9.87 0.62 0.53
N ALA A 205 -9.15 0.93 -0.55
CA ALA A 205 -9.71 1.57 -1.75
C ALA A 205 -10.71 0.65 -2.45
N MET A 206 -10.35 -0.60 -2.69
CA MET A 206 -11.21 -1.60 -3.31
C MET A 206 -12.50 -1.81 -2.50
N ALA A 207 -12.39 -1.91 -1.17
CA ALA A 207 -13.56 -2.05 -0.27
C ALA A 207 -14.50 -0.83 -0.32
N CYS A 208 -13.99 0.35 -0.68
CA CYS A 208 -14.76 1.58 -0.91
C CYS A 208 -15.27 1.73 -2.37
N GLU A 209 -15.19 0.68 -3.20
CA GLU A 209 -15.56 0.69 -4.63
C GLU A 209 -14.72 1.68 -5.46
N THR A 210 -13.47 1.87 -5.11
CA THR A 210 -12.56 2.75 -5.83
C THR A 210 -11.63 1.92 -6.70
N ALA A 211 -11.55 2.23 -7.99
CA ALA A 211 -10.54 1.64 -8.89
C ALA A 211 -9.13 1.95 -8.39
N VAL A 212 -8.19 1.06 -8.63
CA VAL A 212 -6.81 1.21 -8.18
C VAL A 212 -5.87 1.35 -9.37
N VAL A 213 -4.99 2.35 -9.35
CA VAL A 213 -3.81 2.41 -10.22
C VAL A 213 -2.59 2.18 -9.33
N ALA A 214 -1.86 1.10 -9.54
CA ALA A 214 -0.76 0.73 -8.67
C ALA A 214 0.46 0.21 -9.43
N SER A 215 1.62 0.28 -8.80
CA SER A 215 2.82 -0.38 -9.30
C SER A 215 2.70 -1.90 -9.19
N ALA A 216 3.23 -2.62 -10.17
CA ALA A 216 3.29 -4.09 -10.19
C ALA A 216 4.48 -4.59 -9.35
N VAL A 217 4.50 -4.32 -8.03
CA VAL A 217 5.59 -4.72 -7.14
C VAL A 217 5.11 -5.50 -5.91
N GLY A 218 5.95 -6.40 -5.42
CA GLY A 218 5.70 -7.16 -4.20
C GLY A 218 4.36 -7.91 -4.25
N GLY A 219 3.53 -7.74 -3.21
CA GLY A 219 2.21 -8.38 -3.12
C GLY A 219 1.07 -7.59 -3.79
N ILE A 220 1.33 -6.43 -4.41
CA ILE A 220 0.26 -5.64 -5.08
C ILE A 220 -0.45 -6.45 -6.18
N PRO A 221 0.25 -7.18 -7.07
CA PRO A 221 -0.41 -7.98 -8.12
C PRO A 221 -1.27 -9.14 -7.59
N GLU A 222 -1.08 -9.51 -6.32
CA GLU A 222 -1.90 -10.53 -5.65
C GLU A 222 -3.23 -9.96 -5.13
N VAL A 223 -3.27 -8.64 -4.89
CA VAL A 223 -4.44 -7.90 -4.42
C VAL A 223 -5.22 -7.32 -5.59
N VAL A 224 -4.55 -6.57 -6.47
CA VAL A 224 -5.13 -5.88 -7.61
C VAL A 224 -5.00 -6.76 -8.86
N VAL A 225 -6.12 -7.05 -9.51
CA VAL A 225 -6.15 -7.78 -10.80
C VAL A 225 -6.12 -6.78 -11.93
N ASP A 226 -5.05 -6.83 -12.73
CA ASP A 226 -4.87 -5.89 -13.84
C ASP A 226 -6.01 -5.97 -14.87
N GLY A 227 -6.53 -4.82 -15.24
CA GLY A 227 -7.65 -4.71 -16.18
C GLY A 227 -9.03 -5.05 -15.61
N GLU A 228 -9.12 -5.62 -14.39
CA GLU A 228 -10.37 -6.05 -13.76
C GLU A 228 -10.72 -5.21 -12.53
N THR A 229 -9.83 -5.12 -11.55
CA THR A 229 -10.05 -4.34 -10.30
C THR A 229 -9.23 -3.06 -10.25
N GLY A 230 -8.35 -2.87 -11.22
CA GLY A 230 -7.48 -1.71 -11.35
C GLY A 230 -6.55 -1.84 -12.54
N ILE A 231 -5.54 -0.97 -12.58
CA ILE A 231 -4.47 -0.98 -13.59
C ILE A 231 -3.14 -1.12 -12.88
N LEU A 232 -2.36 -2.13 -13.27
CA LEU A 232 -1.01 -2.35 -12.78
C LEU A 232 0.01 -1.72 -13.74
N VAL A 233 0.96 -0.99 -13.18
CA VAL A 233 2.03 -0.32 -13.92
C VAL A 233 3.37 -0.90 -13.52
N GLU A 234 4.13 -1.39 -14.48
CA GLU A 234 5.46 -1.94 -14.25
C GLU A 234 6.42 -0.88 -13.70
N TYR A 235 7.10 -1.21 -12.61
CA TYR A 235 8.15 -0.39 -12.02
C TYR A 235 9.51 -1.02 -12.30
N GLN A 236 10.40 -0.22 -12.89
CA GLN A 236 11.80 -0.58 -13.11
C GLN A 236 12.67 0.62 -12.67
N VAL A 237 13.62 0.37 -11.79
CA VAL A 237 14.48 1.41 -11.22
C VAL A 237 15.33 2.11 -12.30
N GLU A 238 15.66 1.40 -13.38
CA GLU A 238 16.42 1.95 -14.50
C GLU A 238 15.59 2.84 -15.43
N ASN A 239 14.25 2.84 -15.25
CA ASN A 239 13.33 3.54 -16.16
C ASN A 239 12.19 4.28 -15.43
N GLU A 240 12.55 5.06 -14.41
CA GLU A 240 11.59 5.79 -13.56
C GLU A 240 10.70 6.75 -14.35
N GLN A 241 11.24 7.43 -15.38
CA GLN A 241 10.44 8.35 -16.20
C GLN A 241 9.35 7.64 -16.97
N GLN A 242 9.60 6.43 -17.46
CA GLN A 242 8.56 5.64 -18.12
C GLN A 242 7.49 5.23 -17.12
N PHE A 243 7.88 4.78 -15.93
CA PHE A 243 6.94 4.46 -14.85
C PHE A 243 6.02 5.64 -14.51
N GLN A 244 6.59 6.85 -14.35
CA GLN A 244 5.84 8.09 -14.06
C GLN A 244 4.83 8.42 -15.19
N ARG A 245 5.24 8.29 -16.46
CA ARG A 245 4.34 8.48 -17.61
C ARG A 245 3.24 7.43 -17.66
N SER A 246 3.58 6.17 -17.47
CA SER A 246 2.59 5.06 -17.46
C SER A 246 1.60 5.18 -16.31
N LEU A 247 2.01 5.66 -15.13
CA LEU A 247 1.09 6.00 -14.04
C LEU A 247 0.09 7.07 -14.47
N ALA A 248 0.58 8.13 -15.13
CA ALA A 248 -0.27 9.21 -15.61
C ALA A 248 -1.23 8.75 -16.72
N GLU A 249 -0.75 7.93 -17.65
CA GLU A 249 -1.57 7.34 -18.72
C GLU A 249 -2.69 6.47 -18.14
N ALA A 250 -2.38 5.63 -17.14
CA ALA A 250 -3.37 4.82 -16.43
C ALA A 250 -4.45 5.69 -15.75
N VAL A 251 -4.03 6.71 -15.00
CA VAL A 251 -4.95 7.67 -14.36
C VAL A 251 -5.82 8.37 -15.41
N ASN A 252 -5.22 8.94 -16.45
CA ASN A 252 -5.93 9.66 -17.51
C ASN A 252 -6.94 8.76 -18.24
N SER A 253 -6.62 7.48 -18.40
CA SER A 253 -7.53 6.51 -19.05
C SER A 253 -8.79 6.28 -18.20
N LEU A 254 -8.68 6.19 -16.88
CA LEU A 254 -9.82 6.02 -15.98
C LEU A 254 -10.64 7.32 -15.84
N VAL A 255 -9.99 8.47 -15.86
CA VAL A 255 -10.69 9.76 -15.88
C VAL A 255 -11.48 9.95 -17.18
N ALA A 256 -10.96 9.49 -18.31
CA ALA A 256 -11.64 9.55 -19.59
C ALA A 256 -12.79 8.53 -19.73
N ASP A 257 -12.79 7.45 -18.93
CA ASP A 257 -13.82 6.43 -18.92
C ASP A 257 -14.32 6.15 -17.48
N PRO A 258 -15.20 7.00 -16.95
CA PRO A 258 -15.77 6.83 -15.61
C PRO A 258 -16.56 5.51 -15.43
N THR A 259 -17.14 4.99 -16.52
CA THR A 259 -17.87 3.71 -16.48
C THR A 259 -16.93 2.56 -16.20
N ARG A 260 -15.77 2.54 -16.85
CA ARG A 260 -14.71 1.57 -16.59
C ARG A 260 -14.16 1.71 -15.17
N ALA A 261 -13.90 2.93 -14.70
CA ALA A 261 -13.42 3.17 -13.34
C ALA A 261 -14.41 2.62 -12.30
N THR A 262 -15.71 2.93 -12.45
CA THR A 262 -16.76 2.41 -11.56
C THR A 262 -16.86 0.88 -11.61
N GLY A 263 -16.79 0.28 -12.81
CA GLY A 263 -16.79 -1.18 -12.98
C GLY A 263 -15.62 -1.85 -12.24
N MET A 264 -14.42 -1.29 -12.36
CA MET A 264 -13.23 -1.76 -11.62
C MET A 264 -13.40 -1.63 -10.10
N GLY A 265 -13.97 -0.53 -9.62
CA GLY A 265 -14.26 -0.33 -8.21
C GLY A 265 -15.23 -1.38 -7.65
N ILE A 266 -16.33 -1.65 -8.35
CA ILE A 266 -17.31 -2.69 -7.96
C ILE A 266 -16.65 -4.08 -7.93
N ALA A 267 -15.89 -4.43 -8.96
CA ALA A 267 -15.16 -5.71 -9.02
C ALA A 267 -14.12 -5.79 -7.88
N GLY A 268 -13.45 -4.67 -7.59
CA GLY A 268 -12.50 -4.56 -6.48
C GLY A 268 -13.15 -4.86 -5.13
N ARG A 269 -14.33 -4.28 -4.85
CA ARG A 269 -15.06 -4.55 -3.61
C ARG A 269 -15.47 -6.02 -3.51
N ALA A 270 -16.04 -6.57 -4.58
CA ALA A 270 -16.45 -7.99 -4.59
C ALA A 270 -15.26 -8.92 -4.26
N ARG A 271 -14.07 -8.63 -4.82
CA ARG A 271 -12.83 -9.36 -4.50
C ARG A 271 -12.40 -9.16 -3.05
N ALA A 272 -12.43 -7.92 -2.53
CA ALA A 272 -12.05 -7.63 -1.14
C ALA A 272 -12.94 -8.39 -0.14
N GLU A 273 -14.25 -8.50 -0.41
CA GLU A 273 -15.20 -9.24 0.40
C GLU A 273 -14.98 -10.75 0.33
N ALA A 274 -14.75 -11.29 -0.87
CA ALA A 274 -14.61 -12.73 -1.09
C ALA A 274 -13.27 -13.28 -0.56
N ASP A 275 -12.15 -12.62 -0.91
CA ASP A 275 -10.83 -13.20 -0.75
C ASP A 275 -10.07 -12.65 0.47
N PHE A 276 -10.41 -11.44 0.94
CA PHE A 276 -9.64 -10.72 1.95
C PHE A 276 -10.46 -10.31 3.19
N SER A 277 -11.63 -10.90 3.43
CA SER A 277 -12.36 -10.66 4.67
C SER A 277 -11.59 -11.22 5.88
N TRP A 278 -11.61 -10.49 7.02
CA TRP A 278 -10.93 -10.94 8.24
C TRP A 278 -11.37 -12.33 8.72
N SER A 279 -12.62 -12.73 8.46
CA SER A 279 -13.10 -14.07 8.80
C SER A 279 -12.36 -15.16 8.02
N ALA A 280 -12.21 -14.99 6.70
CA ALA A 280 -11.47 -15.93 5.85
C ALA A 280 -9.98 -16.00 6.22
N ILE A 281 -9.38 -14.85 6.51
CA ILE A 281 -7.96 -14.76 6.90
C ILE A 281 -7.72 -15.38 8.29
N ALA A 282 -8.65 -15.17 9.24
CA ALA A 282 -8.53 -15.76 10.57
C ALA A 282 -8.59 -17.30 10.52
N GLU A 283 -9.43 -17.88 9.66
CA GLU A 283 -9.48 -19.33 9.46
C GLU A 283 -8.16 -19.89 8.91
N GLN A 284 -7.53 -19.18 7.96
CA GLN A 284 -6.23 -19.58 7.43
C GLN A 284 -5.14 -19.47 8.51
N THR A 285 -5.11 -18.40 9.29
CA THR A 285 -4.19 -18.23 10.41
C THR A 285 -4.34 -19.34 11.45
N LEU A 286 -5.59 -19.70 11.78
CA LEU A 286 -5.87 -20.77 12.73
C LEU A 286 -5.32 -22.13 12.25
N LYS A 287 -5.40 -22.43 10.96
CA LYS A 287 -4.82 -23.64 10.38
C LYS A 287 -3.30 -23.70 10.58
N VAL A 288 -2.60 -22.60 10.41
CA VAL A 288 -1.15 -22.52 10.68
C VAL A 288 -0.87 -22.83 12.15
N TYR A 289 -1.61 -22.20 13.08
CA TYR A 289 -1.43 -22.45 14.52
C TYR A 289 -1.72 -23.91 14.90
N GLN A 290 -2.78 -24.49 14.34
CA GLN A 290 -3.11 -25.90 14.58
C GLN A 290 -2.03 -26.86 14.05
N GLY A 291 -1.44 -26.57 12.89
CA GLY A 291 -0.32 -27.33 12.33
C GLY A 291 0.88 -27.36 13.26
N VAL A 292 1.26 -26.20 13.78
CA VAL A 292 2.41 -26.06 14.69
C VAL A 292 2.16 -26.76 16.05
N LEU A 293 0.92 -26.77 16.54
CA LEU A 293 0.59 -27.44 17.80
C LEU A 293 0.54 -28.97 17.70
N GLN A 294 0.48 -29.53 16.49
CA GLN A 294 0.43 -30.97 16.23
C GLN A 294 1.79 -31.57 15.85
N SER A 295 2.77 -30.71 15.51
CA SER A 295 4.15 -31.08 15.24
C SER A 295 4.97 -31.22 16.52
#